data_91380e8ebec7c9229147e777f17db14e
#
_entry.id   91380e8ebec7c9229147e777f17db14e
#
_cell.length_a   1.000
_cell.length_b   1.000
_cell.length_c   1.000
_cell.angle_alpha   90.00
_cell.angle_beta   90.00
_cell.angle_gamma   90.00
#
_symmetry.space_group_name_H-M   'P 1'
#
loop_
_entity.id
_entity.type
_entity.pdbx_description
1 polymer ?
#
loop_
_entity_poly.entity_id
_entity_poly.type
_entity_poly.pdbx_seq_one_letter_code
_entity_poly.pdbx_strand_id
1 'polypeptide(L)'
;MSDKGGVIKAVRAAFEREPRINLHRYPVHIDFGDGVLTLEGEVEDVAAKKLGLELAIAVPGVSGIVDRLHVVPATRMGDGAILDAVRDALLQESALRNCTIRVKHKGRMETVRESPVDPHGVIEISVTDGVVLLDNHVTSLVQKRLAGVLAWWVPGSRDVINGMEVVPPEEDSDAQITKAVRLALEKDPFLKADRIRVSGRNSVVTLEGEVPTDPQKEMAEFDAWYVFGVDKVINKLELR
;
A
#
# COMPACT_ATOMS: atom_id res chain seq x y z
N MET A 1 -31.57 11.39 -7.76
CA MET A 1 -30.86 11.46 -6.48
C MET A 1 -30.73 10.04 -5.97
N SER A 2 -29.52 9.51 -5.84
CA SER A 2 -29.31 8.17 -5.26
C SER A 2 -29.80 8.17 -3.82
N ASP A 3 -30.58 7.15 -3.44
CA ASP A 3 -31.04 6.98 -2.07
C ASP A 3 -29.85 6.74 -1.14
N LYS A 4 -29.55 7.71 -0.26
CA LYS A 4 -28.44 7.62 0.72
C LYS A 4 -28.49 6.30 1.50
N GLY A 5 -29.65 5.94 2.01
CA GLY A 5 -29.83 4.72 2.80
C GLY A 5 -29.59 3.44 1.99
N GLY A 6 -30.06 3.44 0.73
CA GLY A 6 -29.84 2.33 -0.19
C GLY A 6 -28.38 2.10 -0.54
N VAL A 7 -27.62 3.17 -0.82
CA VAL A 7 -26.17 3.06 -1.13
C VAL A 7 -25.40 2.55 0.09
N ILE A 8 -25.61 3.11 1.29
CA ILE A 8 -24.93 2.67 2.51
C ILE A 8 -25.23 1.19 2.80
N LYS A 9 -26.48 0.77 2.63
CA LYS A 9 -26.86 -0.64 2.80
C LYS A 9 -26.19 -1.56 1.79
N ALA A 10 -26.07 -1.12 0.53
CA ALA A 10 -25.40 -1.89 -0.52
C ALA A 10 -23.91 -2.06 -0.26
N VAL A 11 -23.22 -0.97 0.18
CA VAL A 11 -21.81 -1.04 0.55
C VAL A 11 -21.60 -2.00 1.73
N ARG A 12 -22.41 -1.88 2.80
CA ARG A 12 -22.33 -2.77 3.95
C ARG A 12 -22.54 -4.23 3.56
N ALA A 13 -23.54 -4.51 2.73
CA ALA A 13 -23.80 -5.86 2.24
C ALA A 13 -22.67 -6.40 1.34
N ALA A 14 -21.95 -5.54 0.61
CA ALA A 14 -20.77 -5.94 -0.15
C ALA A 14 -19.62 -6.34 0.80
N PHE A 15 -19.38 -5.54 1.84
CA PHE A 15 -18.35 -5.82 2.86
C PHE A 15 -18.63 -7.11 3.63
N GLU A 16 -19.90 -7.37 4.01
CA GLU A 16 -20.29 -8.60 4.71
C GLU A 16 -20.09 -9.88 3.89
N ARG A 17 -20.03 -9.77 2.56
CA ARG A 17 -19.78 -10.90 1.66
C ARG A 17 -18.31 -11.17 1.41
N GLU A 18 -17.44 -10.21 1.71
CA GLU A 18 -16.00 -10.36 1.53
C GLU A 18 -15.36 -10.96 2.79
N PRO A 19 -14.85 -12.20 2.73
CA PRO A 19 -14.32 -12.90 3.90
C PRO A 19 -13.18 -12.20 4.60
N ARG A 20 -12.43 -11.32 3.89
CA ARG A 20 -11.32 -10.55 4.44
C ARG A 20 -11.77 -9.31 5.20
N ILE A 21 -13.04 -8.91 5.10
CA ILE A 21 -13.59 -7.74 5.79
C ILE A 21 -14.42 -8.20 6.97
N ASN A 22 -13.92 -8.01 8.18
CA ASN A 22 -14.59 -8.40 9.40
C ASN A 22 -15.21 -7.19 10.11
N LEU A 23 -16.45 -6.82 9.72
CA LEU A 23 -17.17 -5.68 10.29
C LEU A 23 -17.55 -5.87 11.77
N HIS A 24 -17.56 -7.10 12.29
CA HIS A 24 -17.83 -7.36 13.70
C HIS A 24 -16.63 -7.03 14.57
N ARG A 25 -15.43 -7.34 14.11
CA ARG A 25 -14.19 -7.06 14.81
C ARG A 25 -13.71 -5.64 14.57
N TYR A 26 -13.88 -5.16 13.33
CA TYR A 26 -13.45 -3.85 12.86
C TYR A 26 -14.64 -3.11 12.24
N PRO A 27 -15.46 -2.42 13.07
CA PRO A 27 -16.61 -1.66 12.56
C PRO A 27 -16.15 -0.52 11.66
N VAL A 28 -16.74 -0.42 10.48
CA VAL A 28 -16.52 0.69 9.54
C VAL A 28 -17.72 1.63 9.58
N HIS A 29 -17.45 2.89 9.83
CA HIS A 29 -18.42 3.97 9.65
C HIS A 29 -18.52 4.31 8.16
N ILE A 30 -19.76 4.33 7.63
CA ILE A 30 -20.03 4.59 6.21
C ILE A 30 -20.97 5.77 6.14
N ASP A 31 -20.55 6.86 5.51
CA ASP A 31 -21.41 8.00 5.18
C ASP A 31 -21.43 8.23 3.66
N PHE A 32 -22.55 8.78 3.15
CA PHE A 32 -22.71 9.03 1.73
C PHE A 32 -23.41 10.36 1.50
N GLY A 33 -22.83 11.20 0.64
CA GLY A 33 -23.40 12.48 0.24
C GLY A 33 -22.86 12.90 -1.14
N ASP A 34 -23.72 13.43 -1.98
CA ASP A 34 -23.38 13.99 -3.30
C ASP A 34 -22.55 13.04 -4.20
N GLY A 35 -22.83 11.72 -4.13
CA GLY A 35 -22.11 10.72 -4.89
C GLY A 35 -20.79 10.26 -4.26
N VAL A 36 -20.37 10.83 -3.13
CA VAL A 36 -19.11 10.53 -2.46
C VAL A 36 -19.38 9.71 -1.20
N LEU A 37 -18.68 8.58 -1.06
CA LEU A 37 -18.64 7.79 0.18
C LEU A 37 -17.50 8.27 1.07
N THR A 38 -17.76 8.36 2.37
CA THR A 38 -16.71 8.43 3.40
C THR A 38 -16.68 7.11 4.13
N LEU A 39 -15.52 6.46 4.14
CA LEU A 39 -15.26 5.22 4.87
C LEU A 39 -14.27 5.51 5.98
N GLU A 40 -14.65 5.26 7.24
CA GLU A 40 -13.82 5.57 8.40
C GLU A 40 -13.81 4.41 9.38
N GLY A 41 -12.62 4.03 9.84
CA GLY A 41 -12.44 2.95 10.81
C GLY A 41 -11.13 2.22 10.66
N GLU A 42 -11.03 1.08 11.32
CA GLU A 42 -9.88 0.19 11.22
C GLU A 42 -10.25 -1.05 10.40
N VAL A 43 -9.25 -1.61 9.74
CA VAL A 43 -9.32 -2.88 9.00
C VAL A 43 -8.16 -3.78 9.41
N GLU A 44 -8.29 -5.08 9.24
CA GLU A 44 -7.30 -6.04 9.71
C GLU A 44 -5.95 -5.88 9.02
N ASP A 45 -5.98 -5.68 7.69
CA ASP A 45 -4.79 -5.61 6.86
C ASP A 45 -5.01 -4.76 5.58
N VAL A 46 -3.97 -4.61 4.78
CA VAL A 46 -3.98 -3.86 3.53
C VAL A 46 -4.89 -4.49 2.47
N ALA A 47 -5.05 -5.82 2.48
CA ALA A 47 -5.94 -6.51 1.55
C ALA A 47 -7.41 -6.16 1.84
N ALA A 48 -7.81 -6.20 3.12
CA ALA A 48 -9.13 -5.77 3.57
C ALA A 48 -9.41 -4.31 3.20
N LYS A 49 -8.41 -3.41 3.36
CA LYS A 49 -8.52 -2.00 2.98
C LYS A 49 -8.78 -1.86 1.48
N LYS A 50 -7.91 -2.40 0.64
CA LYS A 50 -8.00 -2.27 -0.83
C LYS A 50 -9.27 -2.89 -1.38
N LEU A 51 -9.61 -4.11 -0.96
CA LEU A 51 -10.85 -4.77 -1.36
C LEU A 51 -12.09 -3.98 -0.91
N GLY A 52 -12.06 -3.40 0.29
CA GLY A 52 -13.14 -2.54 0.76
C GLY A 52 -13.35 -1.33 -0.14
N LEU A 53 -12.27 -0.65 -0.55
CA LEU A 53 -12.35 0.49 -1.48
C LEU A 53 -12.87 0.07 -2.85
N GLU A 54 -12.40 -1.05 -3.41
CA GLU A 54 -12.86 -1.59 -4.70
C GLU A 54 -14.35 -1.96 -4.67
N LEU A 55 -14.78 -2.65 -3.62
CA LEU A 55 -16.19 -3.01 -3.45
C LEU A 55 -17.08 -1.79 -3.27
N ALA A 56 -16.60 -0.78 -2.56
CA ALA A 56 -17.35 0.45 -2.30
C ALA A 56 -17.52 1.29 -3.57
N ILE A 57 -16.46 1.48 -4.38
CA ILE A 57 -16.55 2.26 -5.61
C ILE A 57 -17.41 1.56 -6.68
N ALA A 58 -17.51 0.24 -6.64
CA ALA A 58 -18.34 -0.54 -7.55
C ALA A 58 -19.86 -0.41 -7.28
N VAL A 59 -20.28 0.16 -6.14
CA VAL A 59 -21.69 0.32 -5.80
C VAL A 59 -22.32 1.40 -6.70
N PRO A 60 -23.45 1.11 -7.38
CA PRO A 60 -24.12 2.10 -8.22
C PRO A 60 -24.48 3.38 -7.48
N GLY A 61 -24.10 4.52 -8.06
CA GLY A 61 -24.31 5.84 -7.49
C GLY A 61 -23.13 6.41 -6.70
N VAL A 62 -22.09 5.62 -6.48
CA VAL A 62 -20.81 6.08 -5.92
C VAL A 62 -19.93 6.58 -7.06
N SER A 63 -19.46 7.82 -6.95
CA SER A 63 -18.56 8.48 -7.90
C SER A 63 -17.19 8.80 -7.30
N GLY A 64 -17.04 8.68 -5.98
CA GLY A 64 -15.79 8.94 -5.27
C GLY A 64 -15.83 8.40 -3.85
N ILE A 65 -14.63 8.22 -3.29
CA ILE A 65 -14.45 7.76 -1.91
C ILE A 65 -13.49 8.70 -1.18
N VAL A 66 -13.88 9.12 0.02
CA VAL A 66 -12.97 9.68 1.03
C VAL A 66 -12.54 8.51 1.91
N ASP A 67 -11.33 8.06 1.69
CA ASP A 67 -10.72 6.95 2.44
C ASP A 67 -10.13 7.46 3.76
N ARG A 68 -10.66 6.95 4.87
CA ARG A 68 -10.17 7.12 6.24
C ARG A 68 -10.06 5.77 6.93
N LEU A 69 -9.85 4.70 6.14
CA LEU A 69 -9.61 3.37 6.67
C LEU A 69 -8.13 3.25 7.04
N HIS A 70 -7.85 2.76 8.23
CA HIS A 70 -6.50 2.50 8.69
C HIS A 70 -6.32 1.02 9.01
N VAL A 71 -5.15 0.48 8.68
CA VAL A 71 -4.79 -0.89 9.05
C VAL A 71 -4.43 -0.93 10.53
N VAL A 72 -4.82 -1.99 11.21
CA VAL A 72 -4.37 -2.25 12.58
C VAL A 72 -2.87 -2.57 12.54
N PRO A 73 -2.01 -1.76 13.18
CA PRO A 73 -0.58 -1.95 13.08
C PRO A 73 -0.12 -3.23 13.79
N ALA A 74 0.83 -3.95 13.20
CA ALA A 74 1.41 -5.15 13.81
C ALA A 74 2.09 -4.84 15.16
N THR A 75 2.65 -3.64 15.29
CA THR A 75 3.25 -3.14 16.52
C THR A 75 2.86 -1.68 16.73
N ARG A 76 2.43 -1.32 17.93
CA ARG A 76 2.15 0.09 18.24
C ARG A 76 3.46 0.86 18.36
N MET A 77 3.62 1.84 17.48
CA MET A 77 4.77 2.74 17.45
C MET A 77 4.27 4.19 17.42
N GLY A 78 5.05 5.11 17.99
CA GLY A 78 4.78 6.54 17.84
C GLY A 78 5.29 7.06 16.50
N ASP A 79 4.72 8.16 16.01
CA ASP A 79 5.04 8.76 14.70
C ASP A 79 6.53 9.00 14.48
N GLY A 80 7.26 9.44 15.50
CA GLY A 80 8.72 9.63 15.42
C GLY A 80 9.47 8.33 15.15
N ALA A 81 9.08 7.23 15.80
CA ALA A 81 9.71 5.93 15.60
C ALA A 81 9.37 5.34 14.23
N ILE A 82 8.14 5.55 13.74
CA ILE A 82 7.75 5.16 12.38
C ILE A 82 8.53 5.97 11.36
N LEU A 83 8.64 7.31 11.54
CA LEU A 83 9.39 8.20 10.66
C LEU A 83 10.87 7.77 10.56
N ASP A 84 11.50 7.48 11.69
CA ASP A 84 12.89 7.01 11.74
C ASP A 84 13.06 5.66 11.02
N ALA A 85 12.15 4.71 11.25
CA ALA A 85 12.21 3.40 10.61
C ALA A 85 11.99 3.48 9.09
N VAL A 86 11.02 4.27 8.62
CA VAL A 86 10.79 4.51 7.18
C VAL A 86 12.02 5.19 6.56
N ARG A 87 12.53 6.25 7.18
CA ARG A 87 13.75 6.94 6.73
C ARG A 87 14.91 5.96 6.55
N ASP A 88 15.17 5.15 7.56
CA ASP A 88 16.30 4.22 7.56
C ASP A 88 16.13 3.13 6.49
N ALA A 89 14.91 2.62 6.29
CA ALA A 89 14.61 1.68 5.21
C ALA A 89 14.88 2.29 3.82
N LEU A 90 14.42 3.54 3.58
CA LEU A 90 14.65 4.21 2.29
C LEU A 90 16.13 4.57 2.08
N LEU A 91 16.87 4.90 3.15
CA LEU A 91 18.30 5.19 3.06
C LEU A 91 19.15 3.97 2.71
N GLN A 92 18.75 2.77 3.18
CA GLN A 92 19.45 1.52 2.92
C GLN A 92 19.14 0.94 1.54
N GLU A 93 18.05 1.39 0.90
CA GLU A 93 17.64 0.84 -0.39
C GLU A 93 18.52 1.34 -1.55
N SER A 94 19.18 0.40 -2.21
CA SER A 94 20.10 0.70 -3.32
C SER A 94 19.43 1.33 -4.53
N ALA A 95 18.16 0.98 -4.82
CA ALA A 95 17.39 1.57 -5.90
C ALA A 95 17.05 3.05 -5.67
N LEU A 96 17.09 3.50 -4.41
CA LEU A 96 16.82 4.87 -4.00
C LEU A 96 18.10 5.68 -3.71
N ARG A 97 19.29 5.12 -3.90
CA ARG A 97 20.57 5.78 -3.55
C ARG A 97 20.77 7.14 -4.21
N ASN A 98 20.18 7.36 -5.38
CA ASN A 98 20.24 8.60 -6.14
C ASN A 98 19.04 9.52 -5.87
N CYS A 99 18.24 9.25 -4.82
CA CYS A 99 17.18 10.14 -4.39
C CYS A 99 17.65 11.01 -3.22
N THR A 100 17.29 12.29 -3.25
CA THR A 100 17.33 13.14 -2.07
C THR A 100 16.25 12.67 -1.10
N ILE A 101 16.59 12.47 0.16
CA ILE A 101 15.64 12.07 1.21
C ILE A 101 15.49 13.21 2.20
N ARG A 102 14.25 13.63 2.42
CA ARG A 102 13.86 14.65 3.38
C ARG A 102 12.83 14.09 4.35
N VAL A 103 12.91 14.51 5.59
CA VAL A 103 11.95 14.16 6.64
C VAL A 103 11.30 15.40 7.22
N LYS A 104 10.00 15.33 7.49
CA LYS A 104 9.29 16.39 8.19
C LYS A 104 9.22 16.03 9.68
N HIS A 105 10.05 16.70 10.48
CA HIS A 105 10.08 16.52 11.93
C HIS A 105 9.63 17.81 12.63
N LYS A 106 8.62 17.74 13.50
CA LYS A 106 8.09 18.88 14.26
C LYS A 106 7.78 20.11 13.41
N GLY A 107 7.20 19.89 12.23
CA GLY A 107 6.81 20.95 11.30
C GLY A 107 7.94 21.54 10.46
N ARG A 108 9.17 21.06 10.60
CA ARG A 108 10.34 21.47 9.81
C ARG A 108 10.76 20.37 8.86
N MET A 109 11.14 20.75 7.63
CA MET A 109 11.73 19.83 6.65
C MET A 109 13.25 19.79 6.87
N GLU A 110 13.79 18.58 7.00
CA GLU A 110 15.22 18.33 7.17
C GLU A 110 15.71 17.41 6.05
N THR A 111 16.79 17.77 5.38
CA THR A 111 17.44 16.91 4.38
C THR A 111 18.38 15.94 5.08
N VAL A 112 18.08 14.66 4.97
CA VAL A 112 18.86 13.57 5.57
C VAL A 112 19.91 13.03 4.61
N ARG A 113 19.59 12.99 3.33
CA ARG A 113 20.52 12.64 2.25
C ARG A 113 20.24 13.51 1.04
N GLU A 114 21.30 14.08 0.48
CA GLU A 114 21.26 14.80 -0.78
C GLU A 114 21.77 13.90 -1.90
N SER A 115 21.08 13.93 -3.06
CA SER A 115 21.50 13.15 -4.22
C SER A 115 22.83 13.68 -4.78
N PRO A 116 23.78 12.80 -5.14
CA PRO A 116 25.01 13.21 -5.78
C PRO A 116 24.88 13.43 -7.31
N VAL A 117 23.72 13.16 -7.89
CA VAL A 117 23.48 13.21 -9.34
C VAL A 117 22.28 14.08 -9.67
N ASP A 118 22.21 14.56 -10.94
CA ASP A 118 21.11 15.32 -11.48
C ASP A 118 20.84 14.82 -12.93
N PRO A 119 19.60 14.52 -13.36
CA PRO A 119 18.37 14.62 -12.56
C PRO A 119 18.25 13.51 -11.50
N HIS A 120 17.54 13.79 -10.43
CA HIS A 120 17.34 12.88 -9.31
C HIS A 120 15.90 12.96 -8.78
N GLY A 121 15.48 11.93 -8.03
CA GLY A 121 14.24 11.97 -7.28
C GLY A 121 14.41 12.72 -5.95
N VAL A 122 13.32 13.25 -5.45
CA VAL A 122 13.21 13.82 -4.10
C VAL A 122 12.07 13.12 -3.38
N ILE A 123 12.32 12.50 -2.24
CA ILE A 123 11.32 11.82 -1.43
C ILE A 123 11.19 12.58 -0.11
N GLU A 124 10.01 13.11 0.13
CA GLU A 124 9.65 13.77 1.39
C GLU A 124 8.79 12.83 2.23
N ILE A 125 9.20 12.63 3.48
CA ILE A 125 8.56 11.69 4.40
C ILE A 125 7.95 12.48 5.54
N SER A 126 6.67 12.25 5.82
CA SER A 126 6.03 12.70 7.05
C SER A 126 5.14 11.60 7.62
N VAL A 127 4.95 11.62 8.94
CA VAL A 127 4.10 10.66 9.63
C VAL A 127 3.17 11.41 10.57
N THR A 128 1.89 11.05 10.56
CA THR A 128 0.88 11.60 11.44
C THR A 128 -0.13 10.49 11.80
N ASP A 129 -0.31 10.21 13.08
CA ASP A 129 -1.20 9.16 13.60
C ASP A 129 -0.95 7.76 12.98
N GLY A 130 0.34 7.45 12.70
CA GLY A 130 0.77 6.21 12.07
C GLY A 130 0.57 6.16 10.55
N VAL A 131 0.05 7.23 9.94
CA VAL A 131 -0.08 7.37 8.48
C VAL A 131 1.22 7.94 7.91
N VAL A 132 1.87 7.19 7.04
CA VAL A 132 3.08 7.60 6.32
C VAL A 132 2.67 8.29 5.04
N LEU A 133 3.09 9.54 4.86
CA LEU A 133 2.99 10.26 3.60
C LEU A 133 4.36 10.28 2.93
N LEU A 134 4.42 9.75 1.70
CA LEU A 134 5.56 9.90 0.78
C LEU A 134 5.14 10.87 -0.32
N ASP A 135 5.87 11.96 -0.47
CA ASP A 135 5.50 13.05 -1.35
C ASP A 135 6.69 13.53 -2.20
N ASN A 136 6.43 14.47 -3.12
CA ASN A 136 7.35 15.04 -4.08
C ASN A 136 7.48 14.15 -5.34
N HIS A 137 8.68 13.80 -5.85
CA HIS A 137 8.83 13.05 -7.10
C HIS A 137 9.97 12.05 -7.09
N VAL A 138 9.86 11.06 -7.95
CA VAL A 138 10.89 10.07 -8.25
C VAL A 138 11.08 9.92 -9.76
N THR A 139 12.16 9.26 -10.18
CA THR A 139 12.49 9.13 -11.60
C THR A 139 11.96 7.85 -12.26
N SER A 140 11.26 7.00 -11.51
CA SER A 140 10.64 5.79 -12.07
C SER A 140 9.50 5.24 -11.20
N LEU A 141 8.57 4.50 -11.84
CA LEU A 141 7.52 3.74 -11.15
C LEU A 141 8.10 2.70 -10.18
N VAL A 142 9.25 2.13 -10.49
CA VAL A 142 9.94 1.17 -9.60
C VAL A 142 10.31 1.83 -8.29
N GLN A 143 10.88 3.04 -8.33
CA GLN A 143 11.23 3.79 -7.11
C GLN A 143 9.99 4.15 -6.30
N LYS A 144 8.93 4.65 -6.98
CA LYS A 144 7.65 4.98 -6.34
C LYS A 144 7.07 3.78 -5.59
N ARG A 145 6.97 2.63 -6.27
CA ARG A 145 6.40 1.41 -5.70
C ARG A 145 7.24 0.84 -4.56
N LEU A 146 8.54 0.77 -4.75
CA LEU A 146 9.45 0.24 -3.75
C LEU A 146 9.45 1.08 -2.46
N ALA A 147 9.46 2.39 -2.58
CA ALA A 147 9.36 3.27 -1.41
C ALA A 147 8.05 3.03 -0.63
N GLY A 148 6.93 2.83 -1.33
CA GLY A 148 5.65 2.47 -0.70
C GLY A 148 5.69 1.13 0.03
N VAL A 149 6.28 0.09 -0.59
CA VAL A 149 6.45 -1.23 0.04
C VAL A 149 7.29 -1.13 1.31
N LEU A 150 8.43 -0.44 1.25
CA LEU A 150 9.31 -0.26 2.41
C LEU A 150 8.63 0.50 3.56
N ALA A 151 7.76 1.47 3.23
CA ALA A 151 6.97 2.17 4.24
C ALA A 151 5.91 1.25 4.88
N TRP A 152 5.27 0.36 4.11
CA TRP A 152 4.34 -0.64 4.63
C TRP A 152 5.03 -1.70 5.50
N TRP A 153 6.28 -2.05 5.24
CA TRP A 153 7.04 -3.01 6.05
C TRP A 153 7.37 -2.49 7.46
N VAL A 154 7.22 -1.21 7.72
CA VAL A 154 7.37 -0.68 9.08
C VAL A 154 6.18 -1.11 9.95
N PRO A 155 6.40 -1.87 11.04
CA PRO A 155 5.33 -2.55 11.79
C PRO A 155 4.29 -1.62 12.43
N GLY A 156 4.64 -0.33 12.56
CA GLY A 156 3.76 0.70 13.12
C GLY A 156 2.90 1.43 12.08
N SER A 157 3.15 1.21 10.79
CA SER A 157 2.40 1.88 9.71
C SER A 157 0.95 1.43 9.70
N ARG A 158 0.05 2.41 9.77
CA ARG A 158 -1.41 2.19 9.71
C ARG A 158 -1.97 2.50 8.32
N ASP A 159 -1.27 3.34 7.58
CA ASP A 159 -1.54 3.65 6.18
C ASP A 159 -0.28 4.21 5.52
N VAL A 160 -0.20 4.07 4.18
CA VAL A 160 0.84 4.66 3.37
C VAL A 160 0.21 5.41 2.19
N ILE A 161 0.26 6.73 2.25
CA ILE A 161 -0.17 7.61 1.18
C ILE A 161 1.05 7.91 0.30
N ASN A 162 1.10 7.28 -0.87
CA ASN A 162 2.20 7.47 -1.82
C ASN A 162 1.80 8.49 -2.89
N GLY A 163 1.93 9.76 -2.57
CA GLY A 163 1.63 10.91 -3.43
C GLY A 163 2.75 11.29 -4.40
N MET A 164 3.87 10.57 -4.39
CA MET A 164 5.00 10.91 -5.27
C MET A 164 4.62 10.89 -6.74
N GLU A 165 5.06 11.89 -7.49
CA GLU A 165 4.97 11.91 -8.96
C GLU A 165 6.15 11.14 -9.58
N VAL A 166 5.97 10.64 -10.80
CA VAL A 166 7.05 10.04 -11.60
C VAL A 166 7.44 11.04 -12.69
N VAL A 167 8.69 11.51 -12.65
CA VAL A 167 9.19 12.54 -13.57
C VAL A 167 10.50 12.08 -14.22
N PRO A 168 10.54 11.92 -15.55
CA PRO A 168 9.42 12.08 -16.49
C PRO A 168 8.32 11.02 -16.30
N PRO A 169 7.08 11.29 -16.72
CA PRO A 169 6.00 10.31 -16.61
C PRO A 169 6.35 9.00 -17.31
N GLU A 170 6.09 7.87 -16.62
CA GLU A 170 6.18 6.53 -17.20
C GLU A 170 4.78 5.96 -17.42
N GLU A 171 4.61 5.21 -18.52
CA GLU A 171 3.38 4.46 -18.76
C GLU A 171 3.29 3.28 -17.81
N ASP A 172 2.17 3.19 -17.09
CA ASP A 172 1.92 2.07 -16.17
C ASP A 172 1.29 0.88 -16.91
N SER A 173 1.70 -0.32 -16.53
CA SER A 173 1.22 -1.56 -17.14
C SER A 173 1.30 -2.74 -16.17
N ASP A 174 0.54 -3.80 -16.47
CA ASP A 174 0.61 -5.06 -15.73
C ASP A 174 2.04 -5.63 -15.66
N ALA A 175 2.86 -5.40 -16.70
CA ALA A 175 4.26 -5.81 -16.71
C ALA A 175 5.08 -5.03 -15.68
N GLN A 176 4.84 -3.73 -15.51
CA GLN A 176 5.49 -2.90 -14.50
C GLN A 176 5.05 -3.29 -13.08
N ILE A 177 3.76 -3.58 -12.89
CA ILE A 177 3.22 -4.08 -11.63
C ILE A 177 3.86 -5.42 -11.28
N THR A 178 3.87 -6.38 -12.22
CA THR A 178 4.47 -7.71 -12.05
C THR A 178 5.94 -7.62 -11.67
N LYS A 179 6.69 -6.73 -12.34
CA LYS A 179 8.11 -6.49 -12.04
C LYS A 179 8.30 -5.92 -10.63
N ALA A 180 7.45 -5.00 -10.21
CA ALA A 180 7.53 -4.41 -8.87
C ALA A 180 7.20 -5.43 -7.77
N VAL A 181 6.20 -6.30 -7.99
CA VAL A 181 5.89 -7.39 -7.06
C VAL A 181 7.06 -8.36 -6.94
N ARG A 182 7.69 -8.78 -8.06
CA ARG A 182 8.90 -9.61 -8.01
C ARG A 182 10.01 -8.97 -7.19
N LEU A 183 10.24 -7.67 -7.41
CA LEU A 183 11.26 -6.94 -6.67
C LEU A 183 10.95 -6.88 -5.17
N ALA A 184 9.68 -6.68 -4.78
CA ALA A 184 9.28 -6.72 -3.37
C ALA A 184 9.59 -8.10 -2.74
N LEU A 185 9.19 -9.19 -3.41
CA LEU A 185 9.49 -10.55 -2.95
C LEU A 185 11.00 -10.85 -2.88
N GLU A 186 11.80 -10.34 -3.83
CA GLU A 186 13.26 -10.49 -3.82
C GLU A 186 13.94 -9.74 -2.67
N LYS A 187 13.31 -8.65 -2.22
CA LYS A 187 13.81 -7.82 -1.11
C LYS A 187 13.42 -8.36 0.26
N ASP A 188 12.38 -9.20 0.36
CA ASP A 188 12.01 -9.81 1.62
C ASP A 188 13.03 -10.92 1.97
N PRO A 189 13.80 -10.76 3.07
CA PRO A 189 14.84 -11.71 3.46
C PRO A 189 14.28 -13.07 3.93
N PHE A 190 12.99 -13.15 4.22
CA PHE A 190 12.34 -14.38 4.69
C PHE A 190 11.78 -15.22 3.54
N LEU A 191 11.76 -14.71 2.31
CA LEU A 191 11.24 -15.38 1.14
C LEU A 191 12.37 -15.89 0.21
N LYS A 192 12.07 -16.97 -0.52
CA LYS A 192 12.87 -17.44 -1.64
C LYS A 192 12.15 -17.11 -2.94
N ALA A 193 12.30 -15.86 -3.40
CA ALA A 193 11.56 -15.31 -4.54
C ALA A 193 11.79 -16.10 -5.85
N ASP A 194 12.92 -16.79 -6.01
CA ASP A 194 13.25 -17.66 -7.13
C ASP A 194 12.29 -18.86 -7.27
N ARG A 195 11.59 -19.23 -6.20
CA ARG A 195 10.57 -20.28 -6.18
C ARG A 195 9.15 -19.77 -6.40
N ILE A 196 8.97 -18.47 -6.49
CA ILE A 196 7.66 -17.82 -6.63
C ILE A 196 7.56 -17.22 -8.03
N ARG A 197 6.61 -17.72 -8.82
CA ARG A 197 6.23 -17.13 -10.10
C ARG A 197 5.19 -16.06 -9.88
N VAL A 198 5.42 -14.88 -10.43
CA VAL A 198 4.48 -13.76 -10.41
C VAL A 198 3.97 -13.52 -11.82
N SER A 199 2.66 -13.45 -11.98
CA SER A 199 1.98 -13.02 -13.21
C SER A 199 0.91 -11.98 -12.88
N GLY A 200 0.66 -11.03 -13.80
CA GLY A 200 -0.31 -9.95 -13.61
C GLY A 200 -1.16 -9.74 -14.85
N ARG A 201 -2.45 -9.43 -14.62
CA ARG A 201 -3.39 -9.01 -15.65
C ARG A 201 -4.49 -8.13 -15.05
N ASN A 202 -4.71 -6.95 -15.63
CA ASN A 202 -5.70 -5.96 -15.16
C ASN A 202 -5.55 -5.67 -13.66
N SER A 203 -4.33 -5.35 -13.22
CA SER A 203 -3.98 -5.11 -11.81
C SER A 203 -4.23 -6.27 -10.84
N VAL A 204 -4.60 -7.47 -11.35
CA VAL A 204 -4.72 -8.71 -10.58
C VAL A 204 -3.42 -9.47 -10.66
N VAL A 205 -2.78 -9.69 -9.53
CA VAL A 205 -1.52 -10.46 -9.43
C VAL A 205 -1.80 -11.88 -8.99
N THR A 206 -1.20 -12.85 -9.66
CA THR A 206 -1.23 -14.27 -9.26
C THR A 206 0.17 -14.71 -8.84
N LEU A 207 0.25 -15.31 -7.65
CA LEU A 207 1.45 -15.93 -7.10
C LEU A 207 1.31 -17.46 -7.22
N GLU A 208 2.28 -18.12 -7.85
CA GLU A 208 2.34 -19.56 -8.04
C GLU A 208 3.73 -20.09 -7.67
N GLY A 209 3.81 -21.30 -7.16
CA GLY A 209 5.07 -21.94 -6.76
C GLY A 209 4.99 -22.59 -5.40
N GLU A 210 6.12 -22.73 -4.72
CA GLU A 210 6.22 -23.46 -3.46
C GLU A 210 6.92 -22.62 -2.39
N VAL A 211 6.39 -22.69 -1.18
CA VAL A 211 6.99 -22.08 0.02
C VAL A 211 7.01 -23.10 1.16
N PRO A 212 7.97 -23.01 2.10
CA PRO A 212 8.10 -23.97 3.18
C PRO A 212 7.00 -23.94 4.24
N THR A 213 6.37 -22.76 4.46
CA THR A 213 5.46 -22.55 5.61
C THR A 213 4.29 -21.64 5.24
N ASP A 214 3.17 -21.78 5.97
CA ASP A 214 2.02 -20.88 5.85
C ASP A 214 2.38 -19.41 6.11
N PRO A 215 3.18 -19.04 7.14
CA PRO A 215 3.60 -17.66 7.32
C PRO A 215 4.33 -17.08 6.10
N GLN A 216 5.17 -17.86 5.40
CA GLN A 216 5.82 -17.38 4.19
C GLN A 216 4.85 -17.23 3.02
N LYS A 217 3.81 -18.07 2.95
CA LYS A 217 2.73 -17.92 1.98
C LYS A 217 1.94 -16.65 2.19
N GLU A 218 1.60 -16.34 3.44
CA GLU A 218 0.91 -15.10 3.82
C GLU A 218 1.81 -13.88 3.58
N MET A 219 3.09 -13.95 3.93
CA MET A 219 4.07 -12.88 3.74
C MET A 219 4.21 -12.50 2.26
N ALA A 220 4.38 -13.51 1.38
CA ALA A 220 4.44 -13.27 -0.06
C ALA A 220 3.15 -12.61 -0.61
N GLU A 221 2.00 -12.94 -0.06
CA GLU A 221 0.74 -12.33 -0.42
C GLU A 221 0.69 -10.86 0.01
N PHE A 222 1.07 -10.55 1.25
CA PHE A 222 1.10 -9.17 1.75
C PHE A 222 2.10 -8.31 0.99
N ASP A 223 3.28 -8.82 0.66
CA ASP A 223 4.25 -8.10 -0.17
C ASP A 223 3.67 -7.69 -1.53
N ALA A 224 2.89 -8.58 -2.14
CA ALA A 224 2.20 -8.24 -3.38
C ALA A 224 1.11 -7.18 -3.15
N TRP A 225 0.34 -7.25 -2.06
CA TRP A 225 -0.66 -6.26 -1.71
C TRP A 225 -0.08 -4.87 -1.42
N TYR A 226 1.12 -4.78 -0.85
CA TYR A 226 1.79 -3.51 -0.57
C TYR A 226 2.21 -2.74 -1.84
N VAL A 227 2.32 -3.42 -2.98
CA VAL A 227 2.69 -2.77 -4.24
C VAL A 227 1.55 -1.87 -4.73
N PHE A 228 1.88 -0.62 -4.99
CA PHE A 228 0.94 0.34 -5.59
C PHE A 228 0.51 -0.13 -6.99
N GLY A 229 -0.78 -0.07 -7.28
CA GLY A 229 -1.38 -0.52 -8.54
C GLY A 229 -1.81 -2.00 -8.53
N VAL A 230 -1.61 -2.73 -7.43
CA VAL A 230 -2.21 -4.07 -7.25
C VAL A 230 -3.59 -3.90 -6.62
N ASP A 231 -4.63 -4.34 -7.33
CA ASP A 231 -6.02 -4.28 -6.89
C ASP A 231 -6.49 -5.62 -6.30
N LYS A 232 -5.85 -6.72 -6.72
CA LYS A 232 -6.16 -8.05 -6.21
C LYS A 232 -4.96 -8.98 -6.26
N VAL A 233 -4.82 -9.84 -5.24
CA VAL A 233 -3.84 -10.93 -5.22
C VAL A 233 -4.56 -12.27 -5.19
N ILE A 234 -4.13 -13.18 -6.07
CA ILE A 234 -4.56 -14.58 -6.12
C ILE A 234 -3.36 -15.42 -5.69
N ASN A 235 -3.39 -15.90 -4.45
CA ASN A 235 -2.31 -16.69 -3.88
C ASN A 235 -2.55 -18.18 -4.10
N LYS A 236 -1.79 -18.76 -5.05
CA LYS A 236 -1.80 -20.19 -5.38
C LYS A 236 -0.50 -20.89 -4.94
N LEU A 237 0.23 -20.31 -3.98
CA LEU A 237 1.43 -20.94 -3.44
C LEU A 237 1.07 -22.22 -2.69
N GLU A 238 1.87 -23.28 -2.89
CA GLU A 238 1.72 -24.56 -2.24
C GLU A 238 2.79 -24.74 -1.15
N LEU A 239 2.46 -25.51 -0.12
CA LEU A 239 3.40 -25.84 0.95
C LEU A 239 4.26 -27.06 0.55
N ARG A 240 5.57 -26.96 0.78
CA ARG A 240 6.50 -28.06 0.53
C ARG A 240 7.48 -28.26 1.68
#